data_b766ac4331ff92956715808a90c2beac
#
_entry.id   b766ac4331ff92956715808a90c2beac
#
_cell.length_a   1.000
_cell.length_b   1.000
_cell.length_c   1.000
_cell.angle_alpha   90.00
_cell.angle_beta   90.00
_cell.angle_gamma   90.00
#
_symmetry.space_group_name_H-M   'P 1'
#
loop_
_entity.id
_entity.type
_entity.pdbx_description
1 polymer ?
#
loop_
_entity_poly.entity_id
_entity_poly.type
_entity_poly.pdbx_seq_one_letter_code
_entity_poly.pdbx_strand_id
1 'polypeptide(L)'
;MIASEGVNEQYSLPDMSVTDADGAFGIAQSMCDYSLKVYTLGRFTIIYDGQPVTYGRKSPGKPLQLLKALIANGARQISVSSLASIMWPDKDGDLALRSFEITLHRLRKHLGDDRYLTMDDGCLTLNSELVWVDVWECERLMTRLRGLLSHHTDSDAVININACANRILRIYQGHFLSREETTSWSVSVEERLRH
;
A
#
# COMPACT_ATOMS: atom_id res chain seq x y z
N MET A 1 -9.98 -38.96 -21.31
CA MET A 1 -10.90 -38.37 -20.36
C MET A 1 -10.15 -38.20 -19.04
N ILE A 2 -9.44 -37.09 -18.87
CA ILE A 2 -8.70 -36.76 -17.65
C ILE A 2 -9.22 -35.41 -17.22
N ALA A 3 -9.92 -35.38 -16.08
CA ALA A 3 -10.48 -34.20 -15.47
C ALA A 3 -9.35 -33.38 -14.86
N SER A 4 -9.25 -32.12 -15.27
CA SER A 4 -8.41 -31.11 -14.62
C SER A 4 -9.16 -30.57 -13.41
N GLU A 5 -8.78 -31.03 -12.22
CA GLU A 5 -9.18 -30.42 -10.96
C GLU A 5 -8.55 -29.04 -10.84
N GLY A 6 -9.38 -28.03 -10.97
CA GLY A 6 -9.04 -26.64 -10.66
C GLY A 6 -8.89 -26.50 -9.14
N VAL A 7 -7.67 -26.32 -8.66
CA VAL A 7 -7.38 -25.95 -7.27
C VAL A 7 -7.89 -24.53 -7.03
N ASN A 8 -9.07 -24.45 -6.43
CA ASN A 8 -9.62 -23.22 -5.90
C ASN A 8 -8.97 -22.96 -4.54
N GLU A 9 -7.77 -22.37 -4.52
CA GLU A 9 -7.16 -21.88 -3.29
C GLU A 9 -8.03 -20.72 -2.74
N GLN A 10 -8.83 -21.08 -1.79
CA GLN A 10 -9.67 -20.20 -1.00
C GLN A 10 -8.74 -19.38 -0.09
N TYR A 11 -8.38 -18.17 -0.55
CA TYR A 11 -7.55 -17.25 0.21
C TYR A 11 -8.32 -16.78 1.45
N SER A 12 -8.06 -17.39 2.59
CA SER A 12 -8.48 -16.89 3.88
C SER A 12 -7.77 -15.56 4.15
N LEU A 13 -8.53 -14.49 4.23
CA LEU A 13 -8.06 -13.24 4.82
C LEU A 13 -7.61 -13.55 6.25
N PRO A 14 -6.49 -12.98 6.76
CA PRO A 14 -6.19 -13.13 8.18
C PRO A 14 -7.38 -12.63 8.99
N ASP A 15 -7.80 -13.45 9.97
CA ASP A 15 -8.91 -13.13 10.87
C ASP A 15 -8.58 -11.82 11.61
N MET A 16 -9.27 -10.76 11.21
CA MET A 16 -9.13 -9.40 11.77
C MET A 16 -10.05 -9.19 12.97
N SER A 17 -10.72 -10.24 13.46
CA SER A 17 -11.70 -10.17 14.55
C SER A 17 -11.10 -10.24 15.96
N VAL A 18 -9.79 -10.03 16.13
CA VAL A 18 -9.23 -9.88 17.48
C VAL A 18 -9.54 -8.47 17.97
N THR A 19 -10.58 -8.34 18.74
CA THR A 19 -10.88 -7.18 19.57
C THR A 19 -9.68 -6.91 20.48
N ASP A 20 -8.97 -5.79 20.24
CA ASP A 20 -7.93 -5.29 21.15
C ASP A 20 -8.59 -4.88 22.47
N ALA A 21 -8.70 -5.83 23.39
CA ALA A 21 -9.08 -5.62 24.80
C ALA A 21 -7.86 -5.20 25.60
N ASP A 22 -7.14 -4.17 25.18
CA ASP A 22 -6.17 -3.48 26.03
C ASP A 22 -6.15 -1.99 25.66
N GLY A 23 -6.82 -1.23 26.53
CA GLY A 23 -6.86 0.21 26.48
C GLY A 23 -5.51 0.84 26.78
N ALA A 24 -4.73 1.04 25.75
CA ALA A 24 -3.52 1.86 25.81
C ALA A 24 -3.55 2.89 24.68
N PHE A 25 -4.04 4.06 25.05
CA PHE A 25 -3.73 5.38 24.52
C PHE A 25 -3.67 5.60 23.00
N GLY A 26 -4.73 6.15 22.43
CA GLY A 26 -4.68 7.34 21.52
C GLY A 26 -3.80 7.28 20.27
N ILE A 27 -3.56 6.12 19.65
CA ILE A 27 -2.74 5.95 18.46
C ILE A 27 -3.39 4.91 17.54
N ALA A 28 -4.64 5.05 17.38
CA ALA A 28 -5.30 4.28 16.35
C ALA A 28 -6.41 5.16 15.81
N GLN A 29 -6.09 5.92 14.80
CA GLN A 29 -7.06 5.98 13.76
C GLN A 29 -7.27 4.50 13.41
N SER A 30 -8.35 3.96 13.91
CA SER A 30 -8.62 2.52 13.82
C SER A 30 -8.53 2.15 12.34
N MET A 31 -7.86 1.05 12.00
CA MET A 31 -7.88 0.55 10.61
C MET A 31 -9.31 0.40 10.07
N CYS A 32 -10.32 0.38 10.94
CA CYS A 32 -11.72 0.36 10.58
C CYS A 32 -12.20 1.63 9.88
N ASP A 33 -11.55 2.78 10.10
CA ASP A 33 -12.04 4.09 9.62
C ASP A 33 -11.69 4.39 8.16
N TYR A 34 -10.79 3.61 7.54
CA TYR A 34 -10.42 3.79 6.14
C TYR A 34 -11.33 3.00 5.21
N SER A 35 -12.02 3.70 4.30
CA SER A 35 -12.83 3.07 3.26
C SER A 35 -11.97 2.36 2.20
N LEU A 36 -10.78 2.84 1.93
CA LEU A 36 -9.84 2.24 0.98
C LEU A 36 -8.57 1.77 1.69
N LYS A 37 -8.24 0.48 1.54
CA LYS A 37 -7.01 -0.12 2.06
C LYS A 37 -6.24 -0.79 0.93
N VAL A 38 -4.95 -0.53 0.88
CA VAL A 38 -4.05 -1.10 -0.14
C VAL A 38 -2.97 -1.91 0.56
N TYR A 39 -2.93 -3.20 0.27
CA TYR A 39 -1.90 -4.12 0.74
C TYR A 39 -0.87 -4.31 -0.34
N THR A 40 0.40 -4.14 0.00
CA THR A 40 1.55 -4.20 -0.91
C THR A 40 2.65 -5.14 -0.41
N LEU A 41 2.63 -5.50 0.88
CA LEU A 41 3.61 -6.38 1.51
C LEU A 41 3.22 -7.85 1.34
N GLY A 42 4.00 -8.59 0.54
CA GLY A 42 3.77 -10.00 0.22
C GLY A 42 2.76 -10.24 -0.91
N ARG A 43 1.80 -9.36 -1.11
CA ARG A 43 0.77 -9.43 -2.17
C ARG A 43 0.23 -8.05 -2.50
N PHE A 44 -0.34 -7.89 -3.68
CA PHE A 44 -1.09 -6.69 -4.00
C PHE A 44 -2.60 -6.94 -3.91
N THR A 45 -3.25 -6.24 -2.98
CA THR A 45 -4.71 -6.35 -2.79
C THR A 45 -5.28 -4.99 -2.42
N ILE A 46 -6.40 -4.65 -3.02
CA ILE A 46 -7.17 -3.45 -2.67
C ILE A 46 -8.45 -3.90 -1.99
N ILE A 47 -8.78 -3.30 -0.85
CA ILE A 47 -10.01 -3.53 -0.11
C ILE A 47 -10.77 -2.22 -0.07
N TYR A 48 -12.04 -2.24 -0.46
CA TYR A 48 -12.97 -1.12 -0.39
C TYR A 48 -14.13 -1.49 0.54
N ASP A 49 -14.39 -0.67 1.55
CA ASP A 49 -15.42 -0.91 2.58
C ASP A 49 -15.43 -2.35 3.11
N GLY A 50 -14.24 -2.88 3.42
CA GLY A 50 -14.05 -4.22 3.95
C GLY A 50 -14.14 -5.35 2.91
N GLN A 51 -14.42 -5.06 1.64
CA GLN A 51 -14.54 -6.05 0.58
C GLN A 51 -13.34 -5.98 -0.39
N PRO A 52 -12.72 -7.12 -0.74
CA PRO A 52 -11.64 -7.13 -1.72
C PRO A 52 -12.16 -6.74 -3.10
N VAL A 53 -11.47 -5.79 -3.74
CA VAL A 53 -11.77 -5.39 -5.10
C VAL A 53 -11.33 -6.49 -6.04
N THR A 54 -12.30 -7.14 -6.68
CA THR A 54 -12.06 -8.17 -7.70
C THR A 54 -12.14 -7.57 -9.08
N TYR A 55 -11.14 -7.86 -9.89
CA TYR A 55 -11.15 -7.47 -11.30
C TYR A 55 -11.61 -8.67 -12.13
N GLY A 56 -12.50 -8.43 -13.12
CA GLY A 56 -12.93 -9.46 -14.04
C GLY A 56 -11.75 -10.08 -14.83
N ARG A 57 -12.03 -10.77 -15.93
CA ARG A 57 -11.02 -11.52 -16.72
C ARG A 57 -9.75 -10.74 -17.11
N LYS A 58 -9.75 -9.40 -17.09
CA LYS A 58 -8.59 -8.54 -17.33
C LYS A 58 -8.43 -7.57 -16.16
N SER A 59 -7.38 -7.78 -15.36
CA SER A 59 -6.92 -6.78 -14.41
C SER A 59 -6.60 -5.46 -15.12
N PRO A 60 -6.92 -4.29 -14.54
CA PRO A 60 -6.57 -2.99 -15.11
C PRO A 60 -5.06 -2.71 -14.95
N GLY A 61 -4.23 -3.38 -15.79
CA GLY A 61 -2.77 -3.43 -15.66
C GLY A 61 -2.11 -2.06 -15.44
N LYS A 62 -2.16 -1.14 -16.42
CA LYS A 62 -1.50 0.18 -16.31
C LYS A 62 -2.04 1.07 -15.18
N PRO A 63 -3.36 1.20 -14.93
CA PRO A 63 -3.86 1.93 -13.77
C PRO A 63 -3.34 1.40 -12.43
N LEU A 64 -3.32 0.09 -12.21
CA LEU A 64 -2.78 -0.48 -10.98
C LEU A 64 -1.25 -0.34 -10.88
N GLN A 65 -0.52 -0.43 -12.00
CA GLN A 65 0.90 -0.14 -12.02
C GLN A 65 1.19 1.31 -11.61
N LEU A 66 0.36 2.28 -12.03
CA LEU A 66 0.49 3.67 -11.60
C LEU A 66 0.30 3.82 -10.07
N LEU A 67 -0.71 3.17 -9.49
CA LEU A 67 -0.92 3.17 -8.05
C LEU A 67 0.29 2.58 -7.31
N LYS A 68 0.81 1.46 -7.77
CA LYS A 68 1.99 0.80 -7.19
C LYS A 68 3.24 1.67 -7.30
N ALA A 69 3.49 2.28 -8.46
CA ALA A 69 4.61 3.20 -8.65
C ALA A 69 4.48 4.44 -7.76
N LEU A 70 3.27 4.99 -7.61
CA LEU A 70 3.00 6.11 -6.71
C LEU A 70 3.32 5.75 -5.25
N ILE A 71 2.84 4.60 -4.76
CA ILE A 71 3.13 4.11 -3.40
C ILE A 71 4.63 3.88 -3.21
N ALA A 72 5.30 3.27 -4.17
CA ALA A 72 6.73 3.02 -4.13
C ALA A 72 7.57 4.30 -4.00
N ASN A 73 7.12 5.38 -4.61
CA ASN A 73 7.78 6.68 -4.54
C ASN A 73 7.35 7.55 -3.34
N GLY A 74 6.63 6.97 -2.36
CA GLY A 74 6.22 7.65 -1.13
C GLY A 74 4.84 8.31 -1.19
N ALA A 75 4.21 8.32 -2.35
CA ALA A 75 2.82 8.72 -2.61
C ALA A 75 2.41 10.15 -2.19
N ARG A 76 3.35 11.01 -1.83
CA ARG A 76 3.08 12.41 -1.46
C ARG A 76 3.84 13.34 -2.40
N GLN A 77 3.11 14.22 -3.07
CA GLN A 77 3.66 15.25 -3.97
C GLN A 77 4.67 14.69 -4.99
N ILE A 78 4.33 13.56 -5.62
CA ILE A 78 5.19 12.96 -6.62
C ILE A 78 4.96 13.64 -7.96
N SER A 79 6.02 14.15 -8.55
CA SER A 79 5.98 14.81 -9.86
C SER A 79 5.32 13.93 -10.92
N VAL A 80 4.33 14.47 -11.60
CA VAL A 80 3.63 13.79 -12.70
C VAL A 80 4.59 13.47 -13.84
N SER A 81 5.54 14.35 -14.14
CA SER A 81 6.55 14.11 -15.18
C SER A 81 7.47 12.94 -14.81
N SER A 82 7.87 12.83 -13.52
CA SER A 82 8.67 11.70 -13.02
C SER A 82 7.90 10.38 -13.13
N LEU A 83 6.64 10.34 -12.70
CA LEU A 83 5.79 9.15 -12.83
C LEU A 83 5.56 8.76 -14.30
N ALA A 84 5.34 9.75 -15.18
CA ALA A 84 5.16 9.50 -16.60
C ALA A 84 6.43 8.89 -17.22
N SER A 85 7.61 9.41 -16.90
CA SER A 85 8.89 8.87 -17.38
C SER A 85 9.15 7.45 -16.87
N ILE A 86 8.83 7.16 -15.61
CA ILE A 86 8.96 5.82 -15.02
C ILE A 86 8.01 4.83 -15.71
N MET A 87 6.78 5.25 -15.99
CA MET A 87 5.73 4.37 -16.51
C MET A 87 5.81 4.15 -18.02
N TRP A 88 6.38 5.09 -18.75
CA TRP A 88 6.51 5.07 -20.23
C TRP A 88 7.89 5.56 -20.68
N PRO A 89 8.97 4.82 -20.33
CA PRO A 89 10.36 5.24 -20.65
C PRO A 89 10.62 5.38 -22.15
N ASP A 90 9.87 4.65 -22.98
CA ASP A 90 10.05 4.63 -24.45
C ASP A 90 9.22 5.71 -25.19
N LYS A 91 8.49 6.57 -24.45
CA LYS A 91 7.67 7.62 -25.05
C LYS A 91 8.30 9.00 -24.87
N ASP A 92 8.11 9.85 -25.89
CA ASP A 92 8.38 11.28 -25.74
C ASP A 92 7.58 11.88 -24.59
N GLY A 93 8.11 12.94 -23.95
CA GLY A 93 7.55 13.54 -22.75
C GLY A 93 6.05 13.86 -22.88
N ASP A 94 5.63 14.51 -23.95
CA ASP A 94 4.23 14.87 -24.18
C ASP A 94 3.32 13.65 -24.36
N LEU A 95 3.81 12.60 -25.04
CA LEU A 95 3.06 11.35 -25.20
C LEU A 95 3.00 10.56 -23.89
N ALA A 96 4.05 10.61 -23.09
CA ALA A 96 4.06 10.00 -21.75
C ALA A 96 3.05 10.69 -20.84
N LEU A 97 3.01 12.05 -20.83
CA LEU A 97 2.05 12.83 -20.04
C LEU A 97 0.59 12.55 -20.44
N ARG A 98 0.28 12.52 -21.74
CA ARG A 98 -1.07 12.14 -22.21
C ARG A 98 -1.46 10.73 -21.78
N SER A 99 -0.51 9.79 -21.82
CA SER A 99 -0.74 8.41 -21.39
C SER A 99 -0.96 8.33 -19.88
N PHE A 100 -0.25 9.17 -19.11
CA PHE A 100 -0.45 9.33 -17.69
C PHE A 100 -1.85 9.85 -17.35
N GLU A 101 -2.31 10.93 -17.98
CA GLU A 101 -3.63 11.52 -17.74
C GLU A 101 -4.76 10.50 -17.98
N ILE A 102 -4.70 9.78 -19.11
CA ILE A 102 -5.67 8.72 -19.43
C ILE A 102 -5.64 7.62 -18.37
N THR A 103 -4.44 7.24 -17.93
CA THR A 103 -4.24 6.19 -16.93
C THR A 103 -4.72 6.62 -15.55
N LEU A 104 -4.44 7.87 -15.15
CA LEU A 104 -4.92 8.46 -13.91
C LEU A 104 -6.45 8.54 -13.86
N HIS A 105 -7.08 8.99 -14.97
CA HIS A 105 -8.55 9.01 -15.05
C HIS A 105 -9.14 7.60 -14.86
N ARG A 106 -8.54 6.58 -15.49
CA ARG A 106 -8.98 5.19 -15.33
C ARG A 106 -8.73 4.68 -13.89
N LEU A 107 -7.61 5.06 -13.28
CA LEU A 107 -7.31 4.68 -11.90
C LEU A 107 -8.35 5.28 -10.94
N ARG A 108 -8.66 6.57 -11.04
CA ARG A 108 -9.72 7.21 -10.23
C ARG A 108 -11.05 6.48 -10.36
N LYS A 109 -11.45 6.14 -11.59
CA LYS A 109 -12.66 5.36 -11.83
C LYS A 109 -12.63 3.97 -11.18
N HIS A 110 -11.46 3.31 -11.11
CA HIS A 110 -11.31 2.02 -10.46
C HIS A 110 -11.34 2.11 -8.94
N LEU A 111 -10.82 3.20 -8.37
CA LEU A 111 -10.85 3.42 -6.92
C LEU A 111 -12.22 3.91 -6.42
N GLY A 112 -13.06 4.45 -7.30
CA GLY A 112 -14.44 4.81 -6.99
C GLY A 112 -14.63 6.21 -6.39
N ASP A 113 -13.56 6.90 -5.98
CA ASP A 113 -13.61 8.26 -5.43
C ASP A 113 -12.38 9.06 -5.85
N ASP A 114 -12.61 10.23 -6.46
CA ASP A 114 -11.55 11.11 -6.93
C ASP A 114 -10.72 11.73 -5.77
N ARG A 115 -11.28 11.77 -4.56
CA ARG A 115 -10.61 12.30 -3.37
C ARG A 115 -9.43 11.44 -2.90
N TYR A 116 -9.36 10.17 -3.33
CA TYR A 116 -8.22 9.31 -3.01
C TYR A 116 -6.94 9.76 -3.70
N LEU A 117 -7.05 10.42 -4.86
CA LEU A 117 -5.91 10.88 -5.66
C LEU A 117 -6.07 12.37 -5.97
N THR A 118 -5.35 13.19 -5.24
CA THR A 118 -5.33 14.65 -5.45
C THR A 118 -4.15 15.04 -6.34
N MET A 119 -4.38 16.00 -7.21
CA MET A 119 -3.34 16.57 -8.06
C MET A 119 -3.26 18.06 -7.82
N ASP A 120 -2.08 18.54 -7.46
CA ASP A 120 -1.80 19.91 -7.17
C ASP A 120 -0.40 20.27 -7.68
N ASP A 121 -0.28 21.41 -8.33
CA ASP A 121 0.98 21.95 -8.89
C ASP A 121 1.84 20.92 -9.65
N GLY A 122 1.20 20.14 -10.52
CA GLY A 122 1.88 19.10 -11.31
C GLY A 122 2.38 17.89 -10.50
N CYS A 123 1.94 17.76 -9.26
CA CYS A 123 2.26 16.65 -8.38
C CYS A 123 1.02 15.83 -8.02
N LEU A 124 1.20 14.50 -7.97
CA LEU A 124 0.15 13.55 -7.57
C LEU A 124 0.38 13.11 -6.13
N THR A 125 -0.70 13.08 -5.36
CA THR A 125 -0.70 12.62 -3.96
C THR A 125 -1.80 11.60 -3.76
N LEU A 126 -1.49 10.49 -3.08
CA LEU A 126 -2.48 9.57 -2.54
C LEU A 126 -2.87 10.04 -1.14
N ASN A 127 -4.16 10.30 -0.92
CA ASN A 127 -4.66 10.93 0.30
C ASN A 127 -4.58 9.97 1.50
N SER A 128 -3.60 10.19 2.36
CA SER A 128 -3.36 9.35 3.55
C SER A 128 -4.41 9.51 4.66
N GLU A 129 -5.34 10.46 4.54
CA GLU A 129 -6.48 10.57 5.46
C GLU A 129 -7.63 9.64 5.07
N LEU A 130 -7.72 9.28 3.79
CA LEU A 130 -8.78 8.45 3.23
C LEU A 130 -8.30 7.05 2.83
N VAL A 131 -6.99 6.89 2.63
CA VAL A 131 -6.39 5.64 2.13
C VAL A 131 -5.37 5.12 3.13
N TRP A 132 -5.55 3.89 3.57
CA TRP A 132 -4.56 3.17 4.36
C TRP A 132 -3.68 2.30 3.45
N VAL A 133 -2.37 2.30 3.68
CA VAL A 133 -1.41 1.46 2.95
C VAL A 133 -0.53 0.73 3.95
N ASP A 134 -0.42 -0.59 3.82
CA ASP A 134 0.32 -1.46 4.73
C ASP A 134 1.80 -1.07 4.88
N VAL A 135 2.48 -0.73 3.79
CA VAL A 135 3.88 -0.31 3.83
C VAL A 135 4.07 0.98 4.63
N TRP A 136 3.18 1.95 4.53
CA TRP A 136 3.27 3.19 5.33
C TRP A 136 3.08 2.94 6.81
N GLU A 137 2.12 2.08 7.15
CA GLU A 137 1.88 1.69 8.54
C GLU A 137 3.09 0.92 9.09
N CYS A 138 3.68 0.03 8.30
CA CYS A 138 4.90 -0.68 8.66
C CYS A 138 6.06 0.30 8.92
N GLU A 139 6.34 1.23 8.02
CA GLU A 139 7.38 2.26 8.16
C GLU A 139 7.15 3.13 9.41
N ARG A 140 5.90 3.54 9.66
CA ARG A 140 5.50 4.31 10.84
C ARG A 140 5.75 3.54 12.14
N LEU A 141 5.38 2.28 12.18
CA LEU A 141 5.59 1.40 13.35
C LEU A 141 7.07 1.12 13.58
N MET A 142 7.86 0.91 12.52
CA MET A 142 9.30 0.73 12.62
C MET A 142 9.99 1.97 13.19
N THR A 143 9.60 3.16 12.74
CA THR A 143 10.11 4.43 13.27
C THR A 143 9.77 4.59 14.75
N ARG A 144 8.52 4.26 15.14
CA ARG A 144 8.09 4.28 16.52
C ARG A 144 8.87 3.27 17.39
N LEU A 145 9.06 2.05 16.89
CA LEU A 145 9.79 0.99 17.58
C LEU A 145 11.24 1.43 17.84
N ARG A 146 11.92 2.04 16.85
CA ARG A 146 13.27 2.60 17.06
C ARG A 146 13.29 3.66 18.15
N GLY A 147 12.31 4.56 18.17
CA GLY A 147 12.18 5.57 19.22
C GLY A 147 11.98 4.95 20.61
N LEU A 148 11.12 3.94 20.71
CA LEU A 148 10.92 3.21 21.97
C LEU A 148 12.19 2.49 22.43
N LEU A 149 12.95 1.89 21.52
CA LEU A 149 14.20 1.19 21.83
C LEU A 149 15.33 2.13 22.28
N SER A 150 15.31 3.40 21.90
CA SER A 150 16.33 4.38 22.30
C SER A 150 16.10 5.04 23.67
N HIS A 151 14.91 4.91 24.23
CA HIS A 151 14.51 5.63 25.45
C HIS A 151 14.09 4.73 26.63
N HIS A 152 14.51 3.44 26.67
CA HIS A 152 13.95 2.53 27.66
C HIS A 152 14.52 2.60 29.04
N THR A 153 13.58 2.63 30.01
CA THR A 153 13.83 2.20 31.40
C THR A 153 12.56 1.72 32.13
N ASP A 154 11.37 1.78 31.54
CA ASP A 154 10.12 1.49 32.25
C ASP A 154 9.40 0.24 31.69
N SER A 155 8.67 -0.46 32.62
CA SER A 155 7.86 -1.65 32.26
C SER A 155 6.84 -1.36 31.13
N ASP A 156 6.31 -0.13 31.08
CA ASP A 156 5.38 0.30 30.04
C ASP A 156 6.03 0.38 28.65
N ALA A 157 7.35 0.67 28.61
CA ALA A 157 8.10 0.67 27.36
C ALA A 157 8.18 -0.75 26.75
N VAL A 158 8.35 -1.78 27.58
CA VAL A 158 8.39 -3.18 27.13
C VAL A 158 7.05 -3.61 26.52
N ILE A 159 5.93 -3.23 27.15
CA ILE A 159 4.59 -3.51 26.63
C ILE A 159 4.39 -2.84 25.26
N ASN A 160 4.77 -1.57 25.15
CA ASN A 160 4.65 -0.80 23.91
C ASN A 160 5.56 -1.35 22.79
N ILE A 161 6.78 -1.78 23.12
CA ILE A 161 7.70 -2.44 22.17
C ILE A 161 7.08 -3.73 21.65
N ASN A 162 6.57 -4.58 22.53
CA ASN A 162 5.94 -5.85 22.13
C ASN A 162 4.70 -5.62 21.26
N ALA A 163 3.86 -4.66 21.61
CA ALA A 163 2.68 -4.30 20.82
C ALA A 163 3.07 -3.82 19.41
N CYS A 164 4.07 -2.94 19.31
CA CYS A 164 4.60 -2.46 18.02
C CYS A 164 5.17 -3.61 17.19
N ALA A 165 6.02 -4.44 17.79
CA ALA A 165 6.66 -5.57 17.10
C ALA A 165 5.63 -6.57 16.58
N ASN A 166 4.67 -6.96 17.41
CA ASN A 166 3.59 -7.87 17.02
C ASN A 166 2.74 -7.29 15.88
N ARG A 167 2.47 -5.98 15.87
CA ARG A 167 1.72 -5.34 14.79
C ARG A 167 2.52 -5.31 13.49
N ILE A 168 3.83 -5.04 13.54
CA ILE A 168 4.71 -5.13 12.36
C ILE A 168 4.67 -6.55 11.78
N LEU A 169 4.80 -7.59 12.61
CA LEU A 169 4.78 -8.99 12.18
C LEU A 169 3.44 -9.40 11.53
N ARG A 170 2.33 -8.82 11.97
CA ARG A 170 1.01 -9.05 11.35
C ARG A 170 0.87 -8.35 9.99
N ILE A 171 1.45 -7.16 9.82
CA ILE A 171 1.36 -6.38 8.59
C ILE A 171 2.35 -6.89 7.54
N TYR A 172 3.57 -7.23 7.95
CA TYR A 172 4.64 -7.66 7.06
C TYR A 172 4.45 -9.11 6.64
N GLN A 173 3.76 -9.32 5.52
CA GLN A 173 3.48 -10.65 4.95
C GLN A 173 4.50 -11.08 3.89
N GLY A 174 5.53 -10.29 3.65
CA GLY A 174 6.58 -10.54 2.66
C GLY A 174 7.10 -9.26 2.03
N HIS A 175 8.02 -9.38 1.08
CA HIS A 175 8.60 -8.23 0.38
C HIS A 175 7.54 -7.42 -0.37
N PHE A 176 7.85 -6.15 -0.60
CA PHE A 176 7.00 -5.26 -1.38
C PHE A 176 6.72 -5.85 -2.78
N LEU A 177 5.45 -6.09 -3.10
CA LEU A 177 4.98 -6.67 -4.36
C LEU A 177 5.68 -7.98 -4.76
N SER A 178 6.04 -8.84 -3.80
CA SER A 178 6.90 -10.03 -3.99
C SER A 178 6.41 -11.05 -5.01
N ARG A 179 5.14 -10.99 -5.42
CA ARG A 179 4.55 -11.88 -6.44
C ARG A 179 4.49 -11.24 -7.84
N GLU A 180 5.08 -10.07 -8.00
CA GLU A 180 5.09 -9.34 -9.27
C GLU A 180 6.50 -9.25 -9.86
N GLU A 181 6.58 -8.90 -11.14
CA GLU A 181 7.87 -8.66 -11.77
C GLU A 181 8.60 -7.50 -11.08
N THR A 182 9.86 -7.71 -10.75
CA THR A 182 10.71 -6.68 -10.13
C THR A 182 10.87 -5.52 -11.09
N THR A 183 10.50 -4.34 -10.66
CA THR A 183 10.67 -3.09 -11.41
C THR A 183 11.71 -2.20 -10.71
N SER A 184 12.33 -1.30 -11.44
CA SER A 184 13.35 -0.40 -10.89
C SER A 184 12.84 0.42 -9.68
N TRP A 185 11.56 0.76 -9.65
CA TRP A 185 10.95 1.53 -8.56
C TRP A 185 10.54 0.66 -7.35
N SER A 186 10.41 -0.67 -7.48
CA SER A 186 10.10 -1.55 -6.33
C SER A 186 11.31 -1.75 -5.41
N VAL A 187 12.54 -1.68 -5.93
CA VAL A 187 13.79 -1.84 -5.18
C VAL A 187 13.94 -0.77 -4.09
N SER A 188 13.56 0.47 -4.38
CA SER A 188 13.69 1.59 -3.43
C SER A 188 12.84 1.40 -2.17
N VAL A 189 11.69 0.72 -2.25
CA VAL A 189 10.86 0.40 -1.09
C VAL A 189 11.54 -0.65 -0.22
N GLU A 190 12.09 -1.69 -0.83
CA GLU A 190 12.80 -2.74 -0.09
C GLU A 190 14.00 -2.21 0.67
N GLU A 191 14.75 -1.26 0.09
CA GLU A 191 15.86 -0.60 0.75
C GLU A 191 15.39 0.23 1.96
N ARG A 192 14.30 0.99 1.84
CA ARG A 192 13.73 1.75 2.97
C ARG A 192 13.26 0.85 4.12
N LEU A 193 12.73 -0.33 3.83
CA LEU A 193 12.27 -1.28 4.85
C LEU A 193 13.41 -2.04 5.53
N ARG A 194 14.62 -2.06 4.95
CA ARG A 194 15.81 -2.69 5.55
C ARG A 194 16.52 -1.81 6.56
N HIS A 195 16.35 -0.51 6.48
CA HIS A 195 17.01 0.49 7.34
C HIS A 195 16.06 1.07 8.38
#